data_bd67aaab1a5bbfba92dbc26bc00dbf0d
#
_entry.id   bd67aaab1a5bbfba92dbc26bc00dbf0d
#
_cell.length_a   1.000
_cell.length_b   1.000
_cell.length_c   1.000
_cell.angle_alpha   90.00
_cell.angle_beta   90.00
_cell.angle_gamma   90.00
#
_symmetry.space_group_name_H-M   'P 1'
#
loop_
_entity.id
_entity.type
_entity.pdbx_description
1 polymer ?
#
loop_
_entity_poly.entity_id
_entity_poly.type
_entity_poly.pdbx_seq_one_letter_code
_entity_poly.pdbx_strand_id
1 'polypeptide(L)'
;NSAKFDTDSKLDTPTNNWGTLNPLRRNEQNSSSTATRNGLLYAYIPADNQSAFPMTLPLSSGKWYWEVQADGGNSSRYYGITPDYYTTDNSAYTEGVVGKTWFDDNIVLNTGGMSPTSNATGSVTENTNYASNMSYNTSSDVAQIALDMDTREVQFGKNGTFGPKFRLPANNCGYQGYVQNGTNGSTNSFKLNFGASGGTNQGFDYAPPTGFKPINSKNLLTAQATSMMQPKKFFGCVTWAGNSDNSRVVSGLQFKPDLVWIKSRNEGSSGTGANMLFNTIRGPQKFIMSDDLNAESTNSNALQEFRKDGFRPGSMTRTNESGDNYVAWCWKAGGTAVTNNDGNVATTLTASKQSGFSMFTYTGTGAGSKTHGHGLGKKPKFFMVKNLSDGTMNNDWSAYHFSMGAGYRAFIDESGAGGNSAWLSSTEPTDSVITLSHGYNELGESGDTFIVFCWTDIPGFSKIGRYRGKGGSGTSGGAKGPFIYCGFEPAWVMIKEMGNSNNWIIQDNTRDPSNPTDGWLYTDVPAAEETGSGRFIDLLSDGFKIRSPGTGTNRDDGNFLYLAFAETSIPSQFGVTPTGRARNGSA
;
A
#
# COMPACT_ATOMS: atom_id res chain seq x y z
N ASN A 1 32.13 16.02 -17.96
CA ASN A 1 31.24 15.91 -19.12
C ASN A 1 30.79 14.48 -19.28
N SER A 2 29.78 14.10 -18.60
CA SER A 2 29.28 12.75 -18.67
C SER A 2 28.23 12.65 -19.76
N ALA A 3 28.58 12.06 -20.88
CA ALA A 3 27.63 11.69 -21.94
C ALA A 3 26.51 10.76 -21.45
N LYS A 4 26.67 10.22 -20.23
CA LYS A 4 25.72 9.29 -19.61
C LYS A 4 24.45 9.96 -19.09
N PHE A 5 24.52 11.25 -18.76
CA PHE A 5 23.35 12.01 -18.34
C PHE A 5 22.51 12.59 -19.51
N ASP A 6 23.05 12.60 -20.71
CA ASP A 6 22.40 13.22 -21.88
C ASP A 6 21.75 12.21 -22.84
N THR A 7 21.88 10.93 -22.57
CA THR A 7 21.29 9.88 -23.42
C THR A 7 19.96 9.43 -22.89
N ASP A 8 18.95 9.38 -23.78
CA ASP A 8 17.76 8.58 -23.54
C ASP A 8 18.16 7.15 -23.17
N SER A 9 17.44 6.53 -22.24
CA SER A 9 17.70 5.15 -21.90
C SER A 9 17.45 4.25 -23.10
N LYS A 10 18.52 3.95 -23.84
CA LYS A 10 18.47 3.08 -25.04
C LYS A 10 18.46 1.59 -24.70
N LEU A 11 18.56 1.26 -23.40
CA LEU A 11 18.64 -0.11 -22.93
C LEU A 11 17.33 -0.63 -22.36
N ASP A 12 16.24 0.15 -22.44
CA ASP A 12 14.93 -0.35 -22.12
C ASP A 12 14.53 -1.46 -23.08
N THR A 13 14.09 -2.54 -22.52
CA THR A 13 13.57 -3.69 -23.25
C THR A 13 12.23 -4.09 -22.62
N PRO A 14 11.39 -4.87 -23.31
CA PRO A 14 10.16 -5.38 -22.69
C PRO A 14 10.38 -6.15 -21.38
N THR A 15 11.60 -6.60 -21.14
CA THR A 15 11.97 -7.41 -19.96
C THR A 15 12.82 -6.67 -18.94
N ASN A 16 13.27 -5.45 -19.23
CA ASN A 16 14.12 -4.67 -18.34
C ASN A 16 13.89 -3.18 -18.55
N ASN A 17 13.09 -2.57 -17.68
CA ASN A 17 12.84 -1.14 -17.65
C ASN A 17 13.68 -0.48 -16.56
N TRP A 18 14.33 0.61 -16.91
CA TRP A 18 15.17 1.38 -16.00
C TRP A 18 14.36 2.36 -15.17
N GLY A 19 14.91 2.74 -14.01
CA GLY A 19 14.34 3.79 -13.19
C GLY A 19 14.25 5.11 -13.97
N THR A 20 13.16 5.85 -13.76
CA THR A 20 12.92 7.18 -14.32
C THR A 20 12.23 8.05 -13.29
N LEU A 21 12.08 9.33 -13.57
CA LEU A 21 11.18 10.19 -12.81
C LEU A 21 9.72 9.82 -13.08
N ASN A 22 8.87 9.97 -12.08
CA ASN A 22 7.44 9.68 -12.20
C ASN A 22 6.63 10.98 -12.35
N PRO A 23 6.26 11.38 -13.57
CA PRO A 23 5.50 12.59 -13.78
C PRO A 23 4.07 12.53 -13.24
N LEU A 24 3.54 11.32 -13.00
CA LEU A 24 2.21 11.11 -12.44
C LEU A 24 2.15 11.35 -10.91
N ARG A 25 3.31 11.34 -10.26
CA ARG A 25 3.45 11.57 -8.81
C ARG A 25 4.07 12.92 -8.47
N ARG A 26 4.32 13.77 -9.44
CA ARG A 26 4.85 15.11 -9.18
C ARG A 26 3.87 15.94 -8.35
N ASN A 27 4.39 16.81 -7.51
CA ASN A 27 3.61 17.83 -6.86
C ASN A 27 3.39 19.02 -7.82
N GLU A 28 2.13 19.37 -8.10
CA GLU A 28 1.78 20.53 -8.93
C GLU A 28 1.09 21.58 -8.08
N GLN A 29 1.84 22.56 -7.57
CA GLN A 29 1.20 23.72 -6.96
C GLN A 29 0.80 24.80 -7.95
N ASN A 30 1.59 25.04 -9.00
CA ASN A 30 1.25 25.99 -10.06
C ASN A 30 1.95 25.61 -11.38
N SER A 31 1.32 25.03 -12.18
CA SER A 31 1.49 23.96 -13.06
C SER A 31 1.91 24.13 -14.49
N SER A 32 2.16 25.27 -15.04
CA SER A 32 2.21 25.36 -16.51
C SER A 32 3.56 25.12 -17.14
N SER A 33 4.64 25.00 -16.37
CA SER A 33 5.99 25.01 -16.93
C SER A 33 6.97 23.96 -16.41
N THR A 34 6.60 23.11 -15.44
CA THR A 34 7.48 21.99 -15.06
C THR A 34 7.55 20.94 -16.17
N ALA A 35 8.74 20.60 -16.61
CA ALA A 35 8.95 19.68 -17.70
C ALA A 35 9.92 18.54 -17.29
N THR A 36 9.56 17.33 -17.67
CA THR A 36 10.49 16.22 -17.74
C THR A 36 10.90 16.03 -19.20
N ARG A 37 12.17 15.71 -19.45
CA ARG A 37 12.75 15.52 -20.79
C ARG A 37 13.65 14.29 -20.80
N ASN A 38 14.19 13.94 -21.95
CA ASN A 38 15.19 12.88 -22.11
C ASN A 38 14.74 11.55 -21.51
N GLY A 39 13.57 11.04 -21.91
CA GLY A 39 13.05 9.77 -21.42
C GLY A 39 12.74 9.77 -19.92
N LEU A 40 12.35 10.93 -19.34
CA LEU A 40 12.11 11.12 -17.92
C LEU A 40 13.38 11.05 -17.03
N LEU A 41 14.55 11.28 -17.60
CA LEU A 41 15.81 11.36 -16.86
C LEU A 41 16.24 12.81 -16.56
N TYR A 42 15.41 13.76 -16.95
CA TYR A 42 15.65 15.19 -16.74
C TYR A 42 14.42 15.85 -16.08
N ALA A 43 14.64 16.56 -14.99
CA ALA A 43 13.63 17.39 -14.34
C ALA A 43 13.98 18.86 -14.51
N TYR A 44 13.03 19.65 -15.04
CA TYR A 44 13.06 21.11 -15.05
C TYR A 44 12.00 21.61 -14.09
N ILE A 45 12.40 22.35 -13.06
CA ILE A 45 11.53 22.86 -12.00
C ILE A 45 11.61 24.38 -12.00
N PRO A 46 10.53 25.10 -12.42
CA PRO A 46 10.51 26.56 -12.47
C PRO A 46 10.64 27.23 -11.11
N ALA A 47 10.86 28.54 -11.16
CA ALA A 47 11.17 29.39 -10.01
C ALA A 47 10.06 29.55 -8.98
N ASP A 48 8.83 29.28 -9.34
CA ASP A 48 7.64 29.51 -8.53
C ASP A 48 7.18 28.31 -7.71
N ASN A 49 7.94 27.19 -7.78
CA ASN A 49 7.46 25.92 -7.24
C ASN A 49 8.51 25.15 -6.44
N GLN A 50 8.14 24.76 -5.22
CA GLN A 50 8.82 23.73 -4.43
C GLN A 50 8.47 22.32 -4.93
N SER A 51 8.36 22.15 -6.25
CA SER A 51 7.94 20.87 -6.82
C SER A 51 8.97 19.78 -6.62
N ALA A 52 8.51 18.61 -6.27
CA ALA A 52 9.33 17.41 -6.14
C ALA A 52 8.93 16.35 -7.17
N PHE A 53 9.92 15.64 -7.69
CA PHE A 53 9.76 14.54 -8.63
C PHE A 53 10.30 13.27 -8.01
N PRO A 54 9.44 12.35 -7.55
CA PRO A 54 9.86 11.02 -7.14
C PRO A 54 10.18 10.14 -8.36
N MET A 55 10.92 9.08 -8.12
CA MET A 55 11.22 8.07 -9.13
C MET A 55 10.07 7.07 -9.31
N THR A 56 10.12 6.31 -10.40
CA THR A 56 9.07 5.33 -10.76
C THR A 56 9.12 4.04 -9.96
N LEU A 57 10.31 3.61 -9.51
CA LEU A 57 10.52 2.31 -8.91
C LEU A 57 10.82 2.44 -7.40
N PRO A 58 9.87 2.16 -6.52
CA PRO A 58 10.12 2.09 -5.09
C PRO A 58 10.88 0.82 -4.71
N LEU A 59 11.75 0.97 -3.72
CA LEU A 59 12.75 0.00 -3.30
C LEU A 59 12.41 -0.48 -1.89
N SER A 60 12.08 -1.76 -1.72
CA SER A 60 11.67 -2.33 -0.42
C SER A 60 12.68 -3.33 0.15
N SER A 61 13.66 -3.77 -0.65
CA SER A 61 14.74 -4.68 -0.26
C SER A 61 15.93 -4.51 -1.19
N GLY A 62 17.11 -5.02 -0.83
CA GLY A 62 18.31 -4.96 -1.66
C GLY A 62 19.10 -3.67 -1.55
N LYS A 63 20.20 -3.58 -2.33
CA LYS A 63 21.15 -2.47 -2.33
C LYS A 63 21.14 -1.77 -3.67
N TRP A 64 20.86 -0.47 -3.66
CA TRP A 64 20.56 0.32 -4.84
C TRP A 64 21.43 1.55 -4.94
N TYR A 65 21.77 1.93 -6.18
CA TYR A 65 22.62 3.08 -6.46
C TYR A 65 22.11 3.87 -7.66
N TRP A 66 22.19 5.19 -7.57
CA TRP A 66 21.94 6.12 -8.66
C TRP A 66 22.69 7.41 -8.46
N GLU A 67 22.79 8.20 -9.52
CA GLU A 67 23.48 9.48 -9.53
C GLU A 67 22.55 10.61 -9.95
N VAL A 68 22.81 11.79 -9.41
CA VAL A 68 22.10 13.03 -9.73
C VAL A 68 23.12 14.11 -10.03
N GLN A 69 22.90 14.88 -11.11
CA GLN A 69 23.71 16.04 -11.47
C GLN A 69 22.79 17.26 -11.63
N ALA A 70 23.21 18.41 -11.11
CA ALA A 70 22.53 19.65 -11.40
C ALA A 70 22.85 20.16 -12.82
N ASP A 71 21.85 20.73 -13.50
CA ASP A 71 22.00 21.27 -14.85
C ASP A 71 21.52 22.73 -14.89
N GLY A 72 22.32 23.64 -14.33
CA GLY A 72 22.00 25.07 -14.23
C GLY A 72 21.19 25.47 -12.98
N GLY A 73 21.11 26.76 -12.71
CA GLY A 73 20.44 27.33 -11.53
C GLY A 73 21.40 27.59 -10.35
N ASN A 74 21.04 28.52 -9.47
CA ASN A 74 21.90 29.01 -8.39
C ASN A 74 21.24 28.96 -7.00
N SER A 75 20.19 28.17 -6.79
CA SER A 75 19.45 28.18 -5.54
C SER A 75 19.33 26.80 -4.92
N SER A 76 18.78 26.77 -3.72
CA SER A 76 18.57 25.56 -2.93
C SER A 76 17.92 24.44 -3.73
N ARG A 77 18.58 23.30 -3.78
CA ARG A 77 18.17 22.10 -4.47
C ARG A 77 18.26 20.95 -3.51
N TYR A 78 17.29 20.07 -3.56
CA TYR A 78 17.28 18.87 -2.76
C TYR A 78 17.24 17.62 -3.64
N TYR A 79 17.92 16.60 -3.22
CA TYR A 79 17.85 15.25 -3.76
C TYR A 79 17.98 14.24 -2.63
N GLY A 80 17.42 13.08 -2.77
CA GLY A 80 17.45 12.08 -1.71
C GLY A 80 16.45 10.96 -1.92
N ILE A 81 15.87 10.51 -0.83
CA ILE A 81 14.89 9.42 -0.80
C ILE A 81 13.62 9.86 -0.07
N THR A 82 12.49 9.32 -0.53
CA THR A 82 11.17 9.52 0.09
C THR A 82 10.48 8.17 0.25
N PRO A 83 9.66 7.97 1.30
CA PRO A 83 8.86 6.76 1.41
C PRO A 83 7.96 6.52 0.21
N ASP A 84 7.71 5.26 -0.13
CA ASP A 84 6.94 4.86 -1.31
C ASP A 84 5.44 5.21 -1.21
N TYR A 85 4.91 5.43 -0.02
CA TYR A 85 3.53 5.88 0.20
C TYR A 85 3.37 7.40 0.10
N TYR A 86 4.46 8.14 -0.07
CA TYR A 86 4.41 9.59 -0.01
C TYR A 86 4.05 10.21 -1.36
N THR A 87 3.00 11.02 -1.37
CA THR A 87 2.80 12.02 -2.42
C THR A 87 3.37 13.33 -1.89
N THR A 88 4.30 13.90 -2.61
CA THR A 88 4.90 15.19 -2.25
C THR A 88 3.81 16.26 -2.17
N ASP A 89 3.60 16.83 -1.00
CA ASP A 89 2.80 18.04 -0.86
C ASP A 89 3.69 19.30 -0.94
N ASN A 90 3.08 20.43 -0.75
CA ASN A 90 3.66 21.76 -0.89
C ASN A 90 4.74 22.12 0.13
N SER A 91 5.01 21.33 1.11
CA SER A 91 6.07 21.62 2.05
C SER A 91 7.40 21.21 1.44
N ALA A 92 8.42 22.03 1.57
CA ALA A 92 9.78 21.72 1.17
C ALA A 92 10.31 20.43 1.83
N TYR A 93 9.55 19.89 2.76
CA TYR A 93 9.93 18.75 3.60
C TYR A 93 8.71 17.87 3.84
N THR A 94 8.69 16.72 3.24
CA THR A 94 7.65 15.71 3.42
C THR A 94 8.07 14.67 4.45
N GLU A 95 7.13 14.14 5.23
CA GLU A 95 7.39 13.17 6.30
C GLU A 95 8.22 11.97 5.84
N GLY A 96 9.27 11.64 6.56
CA GLY A 96 10.14 10.51 6.27
C GLY A 96 11.11 10.70 5.11
N VAL A 97 11.16 11.90 4.52
CA VAL A 97 12.13 12.24 3.48
C VAL A 97 13.52 12.40 4.10
N VAL A 98 14.50 11.75 3.50
CA VAL A 98 15.92 11.94 3.78
C VAL A 98 16.56 12.57 2.55
N GLY A 99 16.91 13.83 2.63
CA GLY A 99 17.45 14.58 1.52
C GLY A 99 18.73 15.33 1.87
N LYS A 100 19.49 15.68 0.86
CA LYS A 100 20.66 16.54 0.97
C LYS A 100 20.48 17.81 0.16
N THR A 101 20.86 18.92 0.74
CA THR A 101 20.90 20.23 0.07
C THR A 101 22.11 20.30 -0.84
N TRP A 102 21.96 20.87 -2.05
CA TRP A 102 23.04 20.91 -3.04
C TRP A 102 24.22 21.81 -2.64
N PHE A 103 23.97 22.93 -1.99
CA PHE A 103 25.01 23.92 -1.61
C PHE A 103 25.43 23.88 -0.15
N ASP A 104 24.91 22.98 0.60
CA ASP A 104 25.01 22.91 2.05
C ASP A 104 25.46 21.53 2.47
N ASP A 105 26.24 21.44 3.53
CA ASP A 105 26.65 20.15 4.08
C ASP A 105 25.55 19.46 4.91
N ASN A 106 24.38 20.07 4.96
CA ASN A 106 23.27 19.58 5.76
C ASN A 106 22.53 18.41 5.10
N ILE A 107 22.18 17.42 5.90
CA ILE A 107 21.14 16.45 5.58
C ILE A 107 19.87 16.88 6.29
N VAL A 108 18.79 16.91 5.54
CA VAL A 108 17.47 17.25 6.04
C VAL A 108 16.66 15.97 6.18
N LEU A 109 16.24 15.66 7.40
CA LEU A 109 15.22 14.67 7.70
C LEU A 109 13.94 15.41 8.03
N ASN A 110 12.91 15.23 7.24
CA ASN A 110 11.60 15.74 7.58
C ASN A 110 10.76 14.67 8.27
N THR A 111 10.44 14.92 9.53
CA THR A 111 9.64 14.04 10.36
C THR A 111 8.18 14.44 10.46
N GLY A 112 7.74 15.48 9.71
CA GLY A 112 6.44 16.15 9.78
C GLY A 112 5.31 15.32 10.39
N GLY A 113 4.96 15.60 11.63
CA GLY A 113 3.81 15.03 12.34
C GLY A 113 3.94 13.62 12.90
N MET A 114 4.88 12.80 12.44
CA MET A 114 5.29 11.58 13.14
C MET A 114 6.56 11.89 13.92
N SER A 115 6.42 12.13 15.22
CA SER A 115 7.57 12.15 16.10
C SER A 115 8.41 10.89 15.86
N PRO A 116 9.73 10.98 15.58
CA PRO A 116 10.55 9.80 15.60
C PRO A 116 10.36 9.21 17.00
N THR A 117 9.74 8.04 17.06
CA THR A 117 9.73 7.32 18.32
C THR A 117 11.17 7.27 18.79
N SER A 118 11.40 7.60 20.04
CA SER A 118 12.69 7.71 20.72
C SER A 118 13.62 6.49 20.63
N ASN A 119 13.35 5.55 19.76
CA ASN A 119 14.07 4.31 19.49
C ASN A 119 14.74 4.25 18.11
N ALA A 120 14.79 5.32 17.35
CA ALA A 120 15.77 5.45 16.28
C ALA A 120 17.15 5.61 16.93
N THR A 121 17.77 4.50 17.29
CA THR A 121 19.18 4.47 17.65
C THR A 121 20.00 4.85 16.43
N GLY A 122 20.43 6.05 16.37
CA GLY A 122 21.00 6.73 15.23
C GLY A 122 20.08 7.87 14.87
N SER A 123 19.95 8.82 15.80
CA SER A 123 19.29 10.10 15.62
C SER A 123 19.89 10.77 14.39
N VAL A 124 19.17 10.73 13.27
CA VAL A 124 19.37 11.75 12.27
C VAL A 124 18.69 12.98 12.86
N THR A 125 19.44 13.76 13.58
CA THR A 125 19.00 15.08 14.03
C THR A 125 18.73 15.91 12.80
N GLU A 126 17.59 16.57 12.77
CA GLU A 126 17.34 17.62 11.79
C GLU A 126 18.59 18.48 11.70
N ASN A 127 19.12 18.65 10.47
CA ASN A 127 20.28 19.50 10.22
C ASN A 127 21.64 18.99 10.78
N THR A 128 22.03 17.77 10.49
CA THR A 128 23.38 17.31 10.78
C THR A 128 24.36 17.79 9.72
N ASN A 129 25.32 18.63 10.10
CA ASN A 129 26.38 19.07 9.21
C ASN A 129 27.32 17.90 8.86
N TYR A 130 27.59 17.78 7.55
CA TYR A 130 28.62 16.88 7.02
C TYR A 130 29.97 17.57 6.94
N ALA A 131 31.00 16.78 6.70
CA ALA A 131 32.29 17.31 6.36
C ALA A 131 32.22 18.19 5.10
N SER A 132 32.97 19.28 5.09
CA SER A 132 32.96 20.32 4.03
C SER A 132 33.22 19.82 2.59
N ASN A 133 33.70 18.58 2.43
CA ASN A 133 33.93 17.95 1.12
C ASN A 133 32.66 17.44 0.43
N MET A 134 31.50 17.49 1.09
CA MET A 134 30.21 17.02 0.55
C MET A 134 29.34 18.16 0.00
N SER A 135 29.80 19.38 0.05
CA SER A 135 29.17 20.55 -0.57
C SER A 135 29.30 20.52 -2.10
N TYR A 136 28.21 20.70 -2.83
CA TYR A 136 28.19 20.68 -4.29
C TYR A 136 28.20 22.12 -4.81
N ASN A 137 29.28 22.54 -5.44
CA ASN A 137 29.49 23.94 -5.81
C ASN A 137 29.31 24.22 -7.31
N THR A 138 29.26 23.18 -8.15
CA THR A 138 29.20 23.33 -9.60
C THR A 138 28.16 22.39 -10.23
N SER A 139 27.74 22.71 -11.46
CA SER A 139 26.90 21.83 -12.26
C SER A 139 27.65 20.57 -12.76
N SER A 140 28.97 20.51 -12.57
CA SER A 140 29.77 19.35 -12.92
C SER A 140 29.88 18.32 -11.77
N ASP A 141 29.52 18.70 -10.55
CA ASP A 141 29.52 17.76 -9.43
C ASP A 141 28.41 16.72 -9.60
N VAL A 142 28.77 15.47 -9.33
CA VAL A 142 27.83 14.34 -9.34
C VAL A 142 27.52 13.93 -7.91
N ALA A 143 26.25 14.04 -7.54
CA ALA A 143 25.71 13.51 -6.32
C ALA A 143 25.46 12.01 -6.48
N GLN A 144 25.80 11.23 -5.50
CA GLN A 144 25.65 9.78 -5.46
C GLN A 144 24.76 9.39 -4.28
N ILE A 145 23.85 8.48 -4.54
CA ILE A 145 22.97 7.94 -3.51
C ILE A 145 23.10 6.42 -3.49
N ALA A 146 23.51 5.88 -2.35
CA ALA A 146 23.59 4.45 -2.09
C ALA A 146 22.58 4.09 -0.99
N LEU A 147 21.53 3.35 -1.36
CA LEU A 147 20.43 2.95 -0.49
C LEU A 147 20.49 1.45 -0.23
N ASP A 148 20.74 1.07 1.02
CA ASP A 148 20.70 -0.32 1.49
C ASP A 148 19.39 -0.56 2.26
N MET A 149 18.44 -1.20 1.60
CA MET A 149 17.15 -1.52 2.21
C MET A 149 17.20 -2.76 3.10
N ASP A 150 18.24 -3.58 3.00
CA ASP A 150 18.40 -4.77 3.83
C ASP A 150 18.87 -4.38 5.24
N THR A 151 19.75 -3.38 5.35
CA THR A 151 20.15 -2.77 6.63
C THR A 151 19.40 -1.50 6.99
N ARG A 152 18.56 -0.99 6.05
CA ARG A 152 17.84 0.28 6.14
C ARG A 152 18.77 1.47 6.38
N GLU A 153 19.76 1.59 5.51
CA GLU A 153 20.75 2.66 5.55
C GLU A 153 20.81 3.40 4.20
N VAL A 154 20.99 4.71 4.24
CA VAL A 154 21.32 5.52 3.08
C VAL A 154 22.64 6.22 3.27
N GLN A 155 23.40 6.36 2.20
CA GLN A 155 24.66 7.06 2.15
C GLN A 155 24.70 8.00 0.95
N PHE A 156 25.14 9.22 1.17
CA PHE A 156 25.32 10.20 0.11
C PHE A 156 26.80 10.33 -0.25
N GLY A 157 27.10 10.56 -1.51
CA GLY A 157 28.45 10.71 -2.03
C GLY A 157 28.56 11.88 -3.02
N LYS A 158 29.79 12.36 -3.20
CA LYS A 158 30.17 13.38 -4.18
C LYS A 158 31.37 12.91 -4.96
N ASN A 159 31.28 12.89 -6.28
CA ASN A 159 32.40 12.63 -7.20
C ASN A 159 33.23 11.40 -6.79
N GLY A 160 32.59 10.31 -6.39
CA GLY A 160 33.23 9.05 -6.00
C GLY A 160 33.57 8.92 -4.51
N THR A 161 33.37 9.96 -3.71
CA THR A 161 33.66 9.93 -2.26
C THR A 161 32.35 9.92 -1.48
N PHE A 162 32.14 8.93 -0.63
CA PHE A 162 30.96 8.80 0.21
C PHE A 162 31.18 9.37 1.63
N GLY A 163 30.14 10.02 2.15
CA GLY A 163 30.03 10.46 3.53
C GLY A 163 29.58 9.33 4.47
N PRO A 164 29.16 9.64 5.69
CA PRO A 164 28.65 8.67 6.64
C PRO A 164 27.34 8.05 6.20
N LYS A 165 26.97 6.92 6.80
CA LYS A 165 25.70 6.24 6.62
C LYS A 165 24.66 6.78 7.58
N PHE A 166 23.42 6.86 7.11
CA PHE A 166 22.23 7.26 7.89
C PHE A 166 21.26 6.11 7.97
N ARG A 167 20.82 5.82 9.16
CA ARG A 167 19.81 4.80 9.39
C ARG A 167 18.43 5.36 9.12
N LEU A 168 17.66 4.66 8.29
CA LEU A 168 16.29 5.01 7.98
C LEU A 168 15.35 4.65 9.14
N PRO A 169 14.25 5.39 9.31
CA PRO A 169 13.22 5.04 10.29
C PRO A 169 12.79 3.59 10.18
N ALA A 170 12.46 2.97 11.31
CA ALA A 170 12.02 1.57 11.39
C ALA A 170 10.55 1.40 10.95
N ASN A 171 10.16 2.07 9.86
CA ASN A 171 8.87 1.88 9.22
C ASN A 171 8.97 0.75 8.18
N ASN A 172 7.90 0.03 7.95
CA ASN A 172 7.85 -1.08 6.97
C ASN A 172 7.58 -0.61 5.54
N CYS A 173 7.96 0.62 5.18
CA CYS A 173 7.79 1.16 3.83
C CYS A 173 9.02 0.91 2.95
N GLY A 174 8.81 0.88 1.63
CA GLY A 174 9.85 1.06 0.65
C GLY A 174 10.24 2.53 0.53
N TYR A 175 11.36 2.79 -0.12
CA TYR A 175 11.83 4.13 -0.44
C TYR A 175 12.05 4.28 -1.93
N GLN A 176 11.93 5.49 -2.43
CA GLN A 176 12.24 5.86 -3.81
C GLN A 176 13.08 7.12 -3.82
N GLY A 177 13.91 7.31 -4.83
CA GLY A 177 14.65 8.55 -5.00
C GLY A 177 13.72 9.71 -5.37
N TYR A 178 14.16 10.93 -5.09
CA TYR A 178 13.49 12.15 -5.52
C TYR A 178 14.47 13.29 -5.79
N VAL A 179 14.02 14.29 -6.55
CA VAL A 179 14.67 15.60 -6.70
C VAL A 179 13.63 16.70 -6.48
N GLN A 180 14.03 17.81 -5.87
CA GLN A 180 13.13 18.89 -5.48
C GLN A 180 13.81 20.27 -5.57
N ASN A 181 13.03 21.29 -5.88
CA ASN A 181 13.42 22.68 -5.72
C ASN A 181 13.15 23.17 -4.29
N GLY A 182 14.13 23.80 -3.66
CA GLY A 182 14.07 24.18 -2.24
C GLY A 182 13.57 25.59 -1.95
N THR A 183 13.51 26.49 -2.94
CA THR A 183 13.08 27.88 -2.73
C THR A 183 12.27 28.42 -3.89
N ASN A 184 11.29 29.26 -3.56
CA ASN A 184 10.62 30.10 -4.55
C ASN A 184 11.61 31.11 -5.15
N GLY A 185 11.53 31.36 -6.44
CA GLY A 185 12.29 32.41 -7.12
C GLY A 185 13.47 31.93 -7.97
N SER A 186 13.77 30.64 -8.05
CA SER A 186 14.85 30.14 -8.91
C SER A 186 14.48 28.86 -9.64
N THR A 187 14.74 28.84 -10.92
CA THR A 187 14.61 27.64 -11.75
C THR A 187 15.77 26.68 -11.50
N ASN A 188 15.46 25.42 -11.24
CA ASN A 188 16.44 24.36 -11.08
C ASN A 188 16.20 23.23 -12.07
N SER A 189 17.28 22.57 -12.46
CA SER A 189 17.23 21.38 -13.33
C SER A 189 18.13 20.29 -12.79
N PHE A 190 17.70 19.07 -12.98
CA PHE A 190 18.42 17.88 -12.56
C PHE A 190 18.51 16.87 -13.70
N LYS A 191 19.67 16.26 -13.84
CA LYS A 191 19.90 15.07 -14.65
C LYS A 191 20.07 13.86 -13.74
N LEU A 192 19.45 12.74 -14.10
CA LEU A 192 19.50 11.51 -13.32
C LEU A 192 20.18 10.40 -14.13
N ASN A 193 20.96 9.58 -13.46
CA ASN A 193 21.60 8.41 -14.03
C ASN A 193 21.28 7.17 -13.18
N PHE A 194 20.59 6.22 -13.80
CA PHE A 194 20.23 4.93 -13.20
C PHE A 194 21.08 3.78 -13.71
N GLY A 195 22.18 4.06 -14.42
CA GLY A 195 23.07 3.05 -14.97
C GLY A 195 22.63 2.47 -16.33
N ALA A 196 21.66 3.09 -16.99
CA ALA A 196 21.07 2.58 -18.24
C ALA A 196 22.03 2.49 -19.43
N SER A 197 23.11 3.25 -19.44
CA SER A 197 24.09 3.24 -20.53
C SER A 197 24.97 1.99 -20.59
N GLY A 198 24.98 1.17 -19.53
CA GLY A 198 25.83 -0.04 -19.47
C GLY A 198 27.34 0.27 -19.44
N GLY A 199 28.17 -0.75 -19.60
CA GLY A 199 29.63 -0.62 -19.64
C GLY A 199 30.33 -0.55 -18.30
N THR A 200 31.46 0.17 -18.23
CA THR A 200 32.20 0.36 -16.97
C THR A 200 31.35 0.98 -15.88
N ASN A 201 31.60 0.62 -14.62
CA ASN A 201 30.86 1.10 -13.46
C ASN A 201 29.33 0.86 -13.57
N GLN A 202 28.89 -0.17 -14.27
CA GLN A 202 27.45 -0.46 -14.48
C GLN A 202 26.68 0.69 -15.15
N GLY A 203 27.35 1.51 -15.96
CA GLY A 203 26.73 2.66 -16.65
C GLY A 203 26.74 3.96 -15.87
N PHE A 204 27.33 3.99 -14.69
CA PHE A 204 27.50 5.18 -13.86
C PHE A 204 28.79 5.92 -14.14
N ASP A 205 28.86 7.19 -13.72
CA ASP A 205 30.10 7.97 -13.81
C ASP A 205 31.11 7.50 -12.76
N TYR A 206 30.62 7.14 -11.59
CA TYR A 206 31.42 6.61 -10.50
C TYR A 206 31.04 5.17 -10.15
N ALA A 207 31.98 4.39 -9.68
CA ALA A 207 31.73 3.02 -9.29
C ALA A 207 30.78 2.95 -8.10
N PRO A 208 29.66 2.19 -8.20
CA PRO A 208 28.81 1.91 -7.05
C PRO A 208 29.58 1.22 -5.93
N PRO A 209 29.22 1.41 -4.66
CA PRO A 209 29.76 0.59 -3.58
C PRO A 209 29.52 -0.91 -3.84
N THR A 210 30.39 -1.76 -3.29
CA THR A 210 30.30 -3.21 -3.49
C THR A 210 28.92 -3.77 -3.11
N GLY A 211 28.30 -4.50 -4.04
CA GLY A 211 26.98 -5.13 -3.86
C GLY A 211 25.79 -4.24 -4.22
N PHE A 212 26.02 -2.96 -4.50
CA PHE A 212 24.95 -2.05 -4.98
C PHE A 212 24.71 -2.23 -6.49
N LYS A 213 23.44 -2.11 -6.88
CA LYS A 213 22.96 -2.36 -8.24
C LYS A 213 22.25 -1.15 -8.83
N PRO A 214 22.25 -1.02 -10.17
CA PRO A 214 21.40 -0.09 -10.89
C PRO A 214 19.91 -0.34 -10.63
N ILE A 215 19.11 0.73 -10.61
CA ILE A 215 17.65 0.64 -10.44
C ILE A 215 17.01 0.29 -11.80
N ASN A 216 16.61 -0.95 -11.94
CA ASN A 216 15.83 -1.44 -13.08
C ASN A 216 14.98 -2.65 -12.71
N SER A 217 13.97 -2.94 -13.52
CA SER A 217 12.99 -3.99 -13.22
C SER A 217 13.64 -5.39 -13.11
N LYS A 218 14.69 -5.68 -13.88
CA LYS A 218 15.42 -6.96 -13.80
C LYS A 218 16.12 -7.14 -12.43
N ASN A 219 16.79 -6.10 -11.95
CA ASN A 219 17.45 -6.14 -10.65
C ASN A 219 16.45 -6.15 -9.49
N LEU A 220 15.33 -5.43 -9.63
CA LEU A 220 14.22 -5.45 -8.66
C LEU A 220 13.62 -6.85 -8.53
N LEU A 221 13.36 -7.52 -9.63
CA LEU A 221 12.85 -8.90 -9.61
C LEU A 221 13.82 -9.86 -8.92
N THR A 222 15.14 -9.67 -9.09
CA THR A 222 16.15 -10.49 -8.43
C THR A 222 16.21 -10.22 -6.92
N ALA A 223 16.06 -8.96 -6.49
CA ALA A 223 16.04 -8.57 -5.08
C ALA A 223 14.70 -8.90 -4.39
N GLN A 224 13.61 -8.93 -5.15
CA GLN A 224 12.26 -9.26 -4.70
C GLN A 224 11.85 -10.69 -5.13
N ALA A 225 12.79 -11.60 -5.30
CA ALA A 225 12.64 -12.92 -5.93
C ALA A 225 11.60 -13.88 -5.30
N THR A 226 10.74 -13.39 -4.44
CA THR A 226 9.52 -14.06 -3.97
C THR A 226 8.27 -13.48 -4.62
N SER A 227 8.36 -12.92 -5.82
CA SER A 227 7.19 -12.44 -6.54
C SER A 227 6.19 -13.59 -6.70
N MET A 228 4.95 -13.33 -6.32
CA MET A 228 3.88 -14.30 -6.51
C MET A 228 3.63 -14.50 -8.01
N MET A 229 3.93 -15.69 -8.51
CA MET A 229 3.79 -16.00 -9.94
C MET A 229 2.35 -16.13 -10.42
N GLN A 230 1.39 -16.37 -9.50
CA GLN A 230 -0.02 -16.65 -9.83
C GLN A 230 -0.98 -16.07 -8.79
N PRO A 231 -1.25 -14.75 -8.80
CA PRO A 231 -2.17 -14.09 -7.86
C PRO A 231 -3.54 -14.74 -7.80
N LYS A 232 -4.11 -15.14 -8.94
CA LYS A 232 -5.42 -15.83 -9.04
C LYS A 232 -5.57 -17.09 -8.20
N LYS A 233 -4.49 -17.69 -7.73
CA LYS A 233 -4.54 -18.85 -6.81
C LYS A 233 -4.71 -18.47 -5.35
N PHE A 234 -4.72 -17.17 -5.04
CA PHE A 234 -4.71 -16.70 -3.65
C PHE A 234 -5.72 -15.58 -3.36
N PHE A 235 -6.11 -14.83 -4.39
CA PHE A 235 -7.15 -13.82 -4.33
C PHE A 235 -8.00 -13.85 -5.60
N GLY A 236 -9.29 -13.57 -5.46
CA GLY A 236 -10.20 -13.41 -6.60
C GLY A 236 -11.53 -12.78 -6.20
N CYS A 237 -12.11 -12.09 -7.16
CA CYS A 237 -13.44 -11.51 -7.09
C CYS A 237 -14.39 -12.31 -8.00
N VAL A 238 -15.60 -12.60 -7.52
CA VAL A 238 -16.63 -13.26 -8.30
C VAL A 238 -17.98 -12.58 -8.09
N THR A 239 -18.79 -12.53 -9.14
CA THR A 239 -20.16 -11.99 -9.10
C THR A 239 -21.18 -13.03 -9.53
N TRP A 240 -22.39 -12.93 -9.01
CA TRP A 240 -23.52 -13.78 -9.42
C TRP A 240 -24.87 -13.08 -9.21
N ALA A 241 -25.87 -13.48 -10.00
CA ALA A 241 -27.26 -13.15 -9.72
C ALA A 241 -27.85 -14.19 -8.77
N GLY A 242 -28.51 -13.77 -7.72
CA GLY A 242 -29.16 -14.63 -6.75
C GLY A 242 -30.34 -15.42 -7.37
N ASN A 243 -30.67 -16.57 -6.80
CA ASN A 243 -31.78 -17.42 -7.22
C ASN A 243 -32.50 -18.12 -6.07
N SER A 244 -32.19 -17.78 -4.84
CA SER A 244 -32.75 -18.37 -3.61
C SER A 244 -32.62 -19.90 -3.51
N ASP A 245 -31.66 -20.51 -4.23
CA ASP A 245 -31.47 -21.95 -4.30
C ASP A 245 -30.20 -22.39 -3.53
N ASN A 246 -30.36 -23.28 -2.56
CA ASN A 246 -29.26 -23.87 -1.79
C ASN A 246 -28.28 -24.71 -2.63
N SER A 247 -28.65 -25.11 -3.85
CA SER A 247 -27.79 -25.90 -4.75
C SER A 247 -26.88 -25.03 -5.64
N ARG A 248 -27.08 -23.70 -5.64
CA ARG A 248 -26.28 -22.79 -6.45
C ARG A 248 -24.78 -22.94 -6.17
N VAL A 249 -23.99 -23.06 -7.21
CA VAL A 249 -22.54 -23.04 -7.16
C VAL A 249 -22.02 -21.73 -7.76
N VAL A 250 -21.20 -21.00 -7.01
CA VAL A 250 -20.42 -19.87 -7.49
C VAL A 250 -18.99 -20.35 -7.69
N SER A 251 -18.56 -20.42 -8.94
CA SER A 251 -17.23 -20.86 -9.36
C SER A 251 -16.48 -19.74 -10.10
N GLY A 252 -15.23 -19.99 -10.49
CA GLY A 252 -14.40 -19.06 -11.24
C GLY A 252 -13.12 -18.67 -10.49
N LEU A 253 -13.01 -19.03 -9.20
CA LEU A 253 -11.75 -18.96 -8.48
C LEU A 253 -10.81 -20.09 -8.93
N GLN A 254 -9.50 -19.88 -8.84
CA GLN A 254 -8.51 -20.92 -9.08
C GLN A 254 -8.03 -21.59 -7.77
N PHE A 255 -8.81 -21.46 -6.71
CA PHE A 255 -8.49 -21.97 -5.38
C PHE A 255 -9.76 -22.22 -4.55
N LYS A 256 -9.61 -23.03 -3.51
CA LYS A 256 -10.60 -23.11 -2.44
C LYS A 256 -10.39 -21.91 -1.51
N PRO A 257 -11.38 -21.00 -1.38
CA PRO A 257 -11.24 -19.84 -0.49
C PRO A 257 -11.24 -20.26 0.97
N ASP A 258 -10.43 -19.59 1.78
CA ASP A 258 -10.44 -19.72 3.24
C ASP A 258 -11.23 -18.58 3.90
N LEU A 259 -11.28 -17.40 3.25
CA LEU A 259 -12.16 -16.29 3.58
C LEU A 259 -13.02 -15.94 2.36
N VAL A 260 -14.33 -15.80 2.57
CA VAL A 260 -15.31 -15.32 1.60
C VAL A 260 -16.05 -14.15 2.21
N TRP A 261 -15.91 -12.97 1.62
CA TRP A 261 -16.61 -11.74 2.00
C TRP A 261 -17.65 -11.42 0.95
N ILE A 262 -18.93 -11.58 1.28
CA ILE A 262 -20.09 -11.41 0.37
C ILE A 262 -20.77 -10.09 0.65
N LYS A 263 -21.18 -9.40 -0.44
CA LYS A 263 -22.00 -8.18 -0.38
C LYS A 263 -23.07 -8.21 -1.46
N SER A 264 -24.34 -7.87 -1.11
CA SER A 264 -25.36 -7.54 -2.09
C SER A 264 -25.00 -6.21 -2.77
N ARG A 265 -25.23 -6.13 -4.09
CA ARG A 265 -25.01 -4.92 -4.89
C ARG A 265 -26.27 -4.06 -5.01
N ASN A 266 -27.43 -4.67 -4.86
CA ASN A 266 -28.72 -4.02 -5.08
C ASN A 266 -29.38 -3.53 -3.80
N GLU A 267 -29.08 -4.18 -2.67
CA GLU A 267 -29.78 -3.95 -1.44
C GLU A 267 -29.02 -3.02 -0.50
N GLY A 268 -29.74 -2.08 0.11
CA GLY A 268 -29.20 -1.06 1.01
C GLY A 268 -29.72 -1.13 2.44
N SER A 269 -30.45 -2.19 2.82
CA SER A 269 -30.95 -2.36 4.19
C SER A 269 -30.09 -3.32 5.01
N SER A 270 -30.06 -3.15 6.33
CA SER A 270 -29.38 -4.07 7.24
C SER A 270 -29.91 -5.50 7.19
N GLY A 271 -31.15 -5.69 6.69
CA GLY A 271 -31.78 -7.00 6.54
C GLY A 271 -31.24 -7.80 5.36
N THR A 272 -30.85 -7.14 4.27
CA THR A 272 -30.49 -7.78 2.98
C THR A 272 -29.13 -7.32 2.45
N GLY A 273 -28.73 -6.08 2.69
CA GLY A 273 -27.52 -5.46 2.19
C GLY A 273 -26.26 -5.63 3.06
N ALA A 274 -26.30 -6.44 4.12
CA ALA A 274 -25.17 -6.57 5.05
C ALA A 274 -23.92 -7.21 4.42
N ASN A 275 -22.75 -6.87 4.95
CA ASN A 275 -21.45 -7.41 4.56
C ASN A 275 -21.16 -8.72 5.30
N MET A 276 -21.23 -9.86 4.64
CA MET A 276 -21.15 -11.19 5.23
C MET A 276 -19.77 -11.82 5.11
N LEU A 277 -19.11 -12.15 6.23
CA LEU A 277 -17.81 -12.81 6.25
C LEU A 277 -17.92 -14.26 6.71
N PHE A 278 -17.49 -15.18 5.86
CA PHE A 278 -17.39 -16.63 6.10
C PHE A 278 -15.94 -17.06 6.03
N ASN A 279 -15.54 -18.03 6.88
CA ASN A 279 -14.17 -18.55 6.81
C ASN A 279 -14.09 -20.03 7.23
N THR A 280 -13.01 -20.69 6.80
CA THR A 280 -12.83 -22.13 7.00
C THR A 280 -12.52 -22.53 8.44
N ILE A 281 -12.03 -21.65 9.31
CA ILE A 281 -11.80 -21.94 10.74
C ILE A 281 -13.12 -22.17 11.46
N ARG A 282 -14.11 -21.30 11.22
CA ARG A 282 -15.43 -21.35 11.85
C ARG A 282 -16.38 -22.32 11.16
N GLY A 283 -16.09 -22.65 9.91
CA GLY A 283 -16.93 -23.49 9.05
C GLY A 283 -17.96 -22.70 8.24
N PRO A 284 -18.63 -23.33 7.28
CA PRO A 284 -19.75 -22.76 6.57
C PRO A 284 -20.93 -22.52 7.52
N GLN A 285 -21.94 -21.80 7.15
CA GLN A 285 -23.13 -21.45 7.94
C GLN A 285 -22.89 -20.49 9.11
N LYS A 286 -21.66 -20.34 9.58
CA LYS A 286 -21.26 -19.36 10.60
C LYS A 286 -20.74 -18.08 9.94
N PHE A 287 -21.29 -16.95 10.32
CA PHE A 287 -20.93 -15.66 9.75
C PHE A 287 -20.83 -14.55 10.80
N ILE A 288 -20.10 -13.54 10.43
CA ILE A 288 -20.04 -12.23 11.07
C ILE A 288 -20.24 -11.17 9.99
N MET A 289 -20.66 -9.99 10.39
CA MET A 289 -20.89 -8.87 9.48
C MET A 289 -19.90 -7.75 9.78
N SER A 290 -19.30 -7.14 8.74
CA SER A 290 -18.33 -6.04 8.95
C SER A 290 -19.01 -4.69 9.18
N ASP A 291 -20.29 -4.60 8.95
CA ASP A 291 -21.13 -3.42 9.14
C ASP A 291 -22.03 -3.54 10.37
N ASP A 292 -21.71 -4.43 11.31
CA ASP A 292 -22.52 -4.69 12.49
C ASP A 292 -21.65 -5.12 13.69
N LEU A 293 -22.09 -4.75 14.88
CA LEU A 293 -21.50 -5.13 16.17
C LEU A 293 -21.83 -6.57 16.58
N ASN A 294 -22.85 -7.19 16.00
CA ASN A 294 -23.37 -8.47 16.41
C ASN A 294 -22.27 -9.56 16.49
N ALA A 295 -22.46 -10.46 17.47
CA ALA A 295 -21.69 -11.68 17.63
C ALA A 295 -21.83 -12.61 16.41
N GLU A 296 -21.03 -13.70 16.41
CA GLU A 296 -21.17 -14.76 15.42
C GLU A 296 -22.61 -15.30 15.37
N SER A 297 -23.14 -15.37 14.17
CA SER A 297 -24.45 -15.96 13.92
C SER A 297 -24.30 -17.25 13.10
N THR A 298 -25.27 -18.15 13.26
CA THR A 298 -25.35 -19.42 12.50
C THR A 298 -26.69 -19.47 11.77
N ASN A 299 -26.64 -19.80 10.45
CA ASN A 299 -27.84 -19.99 9.67
C ASN A 299 -27.60 -21.13 8.66
N SER A 300 -28.46 -22.15 8.70
CA SER A 300 -28.36 -23.30 7.80
C SER A 300 -28.54 -22.95 6.32
N ASN A 301 -29.13 -21.81 6.01
CA ASN A 301 -29.31 -21.29 4.65
C ASN A 301 -28.24 -20.27 4.24
N ALA A 302 -27.22 -20.02 5.08
CA ALA A 302 -26.08 -19.18 4.75
C ALA A 302 -25.12 -19.89 3.77
N LEU A 303 -23.81 -19.66 3.84
CA LEU A 303 -22.86 -20.41 2.99
C LEU A 303 -22.95 -21.91 3.30
N GLN A 304 -23.03 -22.74 2.26
CA GLN A 304 -23.16 -24.21 2.41
C GLN A 304 -21.81 -24.92 2.35
N GLU A 305 -20.89 -24.43 1.52
CA GLU A 305 -19.65 -25.15 1.25
C GLU A 305 -18.56 -24.22 0.69
N PHE A 306 -17.31 -24.40 1.15
CA PHE A 306 -16.11 -23.87 0.48
C PHE A 306 -15.60 -24.92 -0.52
N ARG A 307 -15.61 -24.61 -1.81
CA ARG A 307 -15.29 -25.54 -2.91
C ARG A 307 -13.89 -25.26 -3.46
N LYS A 308 -13.36 -26.23 -4.21
CA LYS A 308 -12.00 -26.18 -4.79
C LYS A 308 -11.77 -24.97 -5.71
N ASP A 309 -12.83 -24.38 -6.27
CA ASP A 309 -12.83 -23.33 -7.29
C ASP A 309 -13.86 -22.23 -7.00
N GLY A 310 -14.30 -22.12 -5.74
CA GLY A 310 -15.33 -21.18 -5.32
C GLY A 310 -16.04 -21.60 -4.04
N PHE A 311 -17.34 -21.42 -4.01
CA PHE A 311 -18.19 -21.75 -2.86
C PHE A 311 -19.64 -22.01 -3.31
N ARG A 312 -20.43 -22.50 -2.37
CA ARG A 312 -21.88 -22.67 -2.56
C ARG A 312 -22.62 -21.80 -1.54
N PRO A 313 -23.21 -20.66 -1.95
CA PRO A 313 -24.12 -19.92 -1.08
C PRO A 313 -25.38 -20.74 -0.84
N GLY A 314 -26.05 -20.47 0.27
CA GLY A 314 -27.37 -21.02 0.53
C GLY A 314 -28.48 -20.16 -0.06
N SER A 315 -29.70 -20.33 0.45
CA SER A 315 -30.88 -19.54 0.04
C SER A 315 -31.11 -18.29 0.89
N MET A 316 -30.17 -17.96 1.77
CA MET A 316 -30.27 -16.76 2.63
C MET A 316 -30.31 -15.49 1.79
N THR A 317 -31.22 -14.56 2.12
CA THR A 317 -31.44 -13.28 1.41
C THR A 317 -30.14 -12.47 1.28
N ARG A 318 -29.30 -12.44 2.31
CA ARG A 318 -28.02 -11.70 2.32
C ARG A 318 -26.94 -12.30 1.41
N THR A 319 -27.15 -13.49 0.85
CA THR A 319 -26.13 -14.20 0.06
C THR A 319 -26.61 -14.67 -1.31
N ASN A 320 -27.92 -14.86 -1.52
CA ASN A 320 -28.43 -15.47 -2.76
C ASN A 320 -29.93 -15.23 -3.01
N GLU A 321 -30.50 -14.08 -2.65
CA GLU A 321 -31.90 -13.77 -2.93
C GLU A 321 -32.16 -13.65 -4.42
N SER A 322 -33.30 -14.20 -4.88
CA SER A 322 -33.69 -14.11 -6.28
C SER A 322 -34.01 -12.66 -6.66
N GLY A 323 -33.39 -12.18 -7.72
CA GLY A 323 -33.54 -10.80 -8.20
C GLY A 323 -32.37 -9.89 -7.80
N ASP A 324 -31.55 -10.31 -6.84
CA ASP A 324 -30.39 -9.55 -6.41
C ASP A 324 -29.10 -9.97 -7.11
N ASN A 325 -28.15 -9.04 -7.16
CA ASN A 325 -26.79 -9.29 -7.62
C ASN A 325 -25.82 -9.21 -6.45
N TYR A 326 -24.83 -10.08 -6.45
CA TYR A 326 -23.85 -10.21 -5.39
C TYR A 326 -22.42 -10.11 -5.93
N VAL A 327 -21.51 -9.74 -5.04
CA VAL A 327 -20.07 -9.86 -5.22
C VAL A 327 -19.49 -10.60 -4.03
N ALA A 328 -18.45 -11.38 -4.26
CA ALA A 328 -17.60 -11.92 -3.19
C ALA A 328 -16.14 -11.63 -3.49
N TRP A 329 -15.43 -11.18 -2.46
CA TRP A 329 -13.98 -11.07 -2.41
C TRP A 329 -13.45 -12.24 -1.60
N CYS A 330 -12.51 -12.98 -2.17
CA CYS A 330 -12.08 -14.28 -1.66
C CYS A 330 -10.57 -14.34 -1.49
N TRP A 331 -10.13 -14.82 -0.33
CA TRP A 331 -8.71 -15.02 -0.02
C TRP A 331 -8.41 -16.47 0.35
N LYS A 332 -7.21 -16.93 -0.05
CA LYS A 332 -6.66 -18.22 0.36
C LYS A 332 -5.61 -18.03 1.44
N ALA A 333 -5.79 -18.71 2.55
CA ALA A 333 -4.80 -18.89 3.61
C ALA A 333 -4.07 -20.26 3.48
N GLY A 334 -3.76 -20.90 4.57
CA GLY A 334 -2.95 -22.15 4.60
C GLY A 334 -3.71 -23.46 4.53
N GLY A 335 -5.04 -23.44 4.43
CA GLY A 335 -5.86 -24.65 4.45
C GLY A 335 -6.27 -25.06 5.87
N THR A 336 -6.01 -26.32 6.26
CA THR A 336 -6.43 -26.83 7.59
C THR A 336 -5.78 -26.03 8.72
N ALA A 337 -6.62 -25.57 9.66
CA ALA A 337 -6.14 -24.83 10.82
C ALA A 337 -5.35 -25.73 11.79
N VAL A 338 -4.32 -25.15 12.39
CA VAL A 338 -3.45 -25.80 13.36
C VAL A 338 -3.30 -24.95 14.61
N THR A 339 -2.90 -25.54 15.72
CA THR A 339 -2.54 -24.79 16.92
C THR A 339 -1.19 -24.09 16.72
N ASN A 340 -1.13 -22.81 17.06
CA ASN A 340 0.10 -22.02 17.08
C ASN A 340 0.36 -21.48 18.48
N ASN A 341 1.58 -21.67 18.98
CA ASN A 341 2.02 -21.30 20.32
C ASN A 341 3.17 -20.27 20.30
N ASP A 342 3.35 -19.52 19.22
CA ASP A 342 4.38 -18.48 19.13
C ASP A 342 4.12 -17.31 20.11
N GLY A 343 2.85 -17.07 20.47
CA GLY A 343 2.45 -16.11 21.49
C GLY A 343 2.24 -16.74 22.86
N ASN A 344 1.96 -15.91 23.87
CA ASN A 344 1.61 -16.40 25.22
C ASN A 344 0.14 -16.83 25.36
N VAL A 345 -0.68 -16.59 24.35
CA VAL A 345 -2.02 -17.16 24.19
C VAL A 345 -2.03 -18.00 22.91
N ALA A 346 -2.38 -19.30 23.04
CA ALA A 346 -2.46 -20.21 21.91
C ALA A 346 -3.55 -19.76 20.91
N THR A 347 -3.29 -19.92 19.63
CA THR A 347 -4.24 -19.59 18.56
C THR A 347 -4.56 -20.81 17.71
N THR A 348 -5.78 -20.88 17.18
CA THR A 348 -6.13 -21.82 16.10
C THR A 348 -5.98 -21.10 14.77
N LEU A 349 -4.95 -21.44 13.99
CA LEU A 349 -4.39 -20.64 12.91
C LEU A 349 -4.42 -21.36 11.57
N THR A 350 -4.80 -20.64 10.50
CA THR A 350 -4.43 -20.99 9.13
C THR A 350 -3.70 -19.80 8.49
N ALA A 351 -2.54 -20.04 7.88
CA ALA A 351 -1.65 -19.02 7.36
C ALA A 351 -0.97 -19.45 6.06
N SER A 352 -0.85 -18.51 5.13
CA SER A 352 -0.05 -18.65 3.91
C SER A 352 1.00 -17.55 3.85
N LYS A 353 2.25 -17.90 4.07
CA LYS A 353 3.40 -16.99 3.87
C LYS A 353 3.51 -16.52 2.42
N GLN A 354 3.03 -17.33 1.47
CA GLN A 354 3.07 -17.02 0.06
C GLN A 354 2.06 -15.92 -0.33
N SER A 355 0.83 -15.99 0.20
CA SER A 355 -0.18 -14.95 -0.03
C SER A 355 -0.08 -13.79 0.94
N GLY A 356 0.71 -13.92 2.01
CA GLY A 356 0.77 -12.92 3.08
C GLY A 356 -0.55 -12.75 3.83
N PHE A 357 -1.40 -13.78 3.84
CA PHE A 357 -2.69 -13.79 4.52
C PHE A 357 -2.75 -14.89 5.56
N SER A 358 -3.23 -14.56 6.74
CA SER A 358 -3.57 -15.52 7.80
C SER A 358 -4.83 -15.12 8.53
N MET A 359 -5.45 -16.07 9.15
CA MET A 359 -6.54 -15.86 10.09
C MET A 359 -6.43 -16.85 11.24
N PHE A 360 -6.85 -16.41 12.43
CA PHE A 360 -6.80 -17.26 13.62
C PHE A 360 -7.87 -16.86 14.64
N THR A 361 -8.21 -17.80 15.51
CA THR A 361 -9.05 -17.57 16.68
C THR A 361 -8.24 -17.74 17.96
N TYR A 362 -8.66 -17.05 19.02
CA TYR A 362 -8.13 -17.17 20.38
C TYR A 362 -9.24 -16.95 21.40
N THR A 363 -8.96 -17.32 22.66
CA THR A 363 -9.86 -17.05 23.80
C THR A 363 -9.31 -15.90 24.62
N GLY A 364 -10.16 -14.94 24.94
CA GLY A 364 -9.85 -13.79 25.79
C GLY A 364 -9.50 -14.20 27.22
N THR A 365 -8.66 -13.42 27.88
CA THR A 365 -8.20 -13.66 29.26
C THR A 365 -8.62 -12.59 30.25
N GLY A 366 -9.30 -11.54 29.81
CA GLY A 366 -9.87 -10.48 30.61
C GLY A 366 -8.89 -9.42 31.09
N ALA A 367 -7.57 -9.60 30.94
CA ALA A 367 -6.61 -8.63 31.47
C ALA A 367 -5.22 -8.71 30.81
N GLY A 368 -4.54 -7.57 30.86
CA GLY A 368 -3.15 -7.41 30.46
C GLY A 368 -2.90 -7.49 28.98
N SER A 369 -1.65 -7.30 28.58
CA SER A 369 -1.21 -7.44 27.20
C SER A 369 -0.89 -8.89 26.89
N LYS A 370 -1.40 -9.39 25.78
CA LYS A 370 -1.21 -10.78 25.34
C LYS A 370 -0.66 -10.81 23.93
N THR A 371 0.23 -11.77 23.68
CA THR A 371 0.79 -12.02 22.36
C THR A 371 0.12 -13.21 21.70
N HIS A 372 -0.14 -13.09 20.40
CA HIS A 372 -0.83 -14.07 19.57
C HIS A 372 0.00 -14.37 18.32
N GLY A 373 0.29 -15.64 18.08
CA GLY A 373 1.00 -16.07 16.88
C GLY A 373 0.11 -15.93 15.64
N HIS A 374 0.63 -15.26 14.60
CA HIS A 374 -0.10 -15.02 13.34
C HIS A 374 0.43 -15.82 12.14
N GLY A 375 1.54 -16.52 12.25
CA GLY A 375 2.08 -17.48 11.27
C GLY A 375 2.58 -16.93 9.93
N LEU A 376 2.56 -15.61 9.70
CA LEU A 376 2.97 -15.01 8.41
C LEU A 376 4.48 -15.04 8.18
N GLY A 377 5.29 -15.06 9.26
CA GLY A 377 6.75 -14.95 9.17
C GLY A 377 7.26 -13.59 8.72
N LYS A 378 6.38 -12.61 8.66
CA LYS A 378 6.63 -11.19 8.38
C LYS A 378 5.62 -10.36 9.16
N LYS A 379 5.99 -9.16 9.55
CA LYS A 379 5.07 -8.23 10.24
C LYS A 379 3.78 -8.03 9.45
N PRO A 380 2.60 -8.24 10.06
CA PRO A 380 1.35 -7.80 9.46
C PRO A 380 1.36 -6.28 9.24
N LYS A 381 0.92 -5.85 8.08
CA LYS A 381 0.71 -4.43 7.78
C LYS A 381 -0.72 -3.97 8.02
N PHE A 382 -1.64 -4.90 7.94
CA PHE A 382 -3.04 -4.69 8.28
C PHE A 382 -3.58 -5.92 8.99
N PHE A 383 -4.36 -5.72 10.03
CA PHE A 383 -5.19 -6.77 10.61
C PHE A 383 -6.46 -6.19 11.23
N MET A 384 -7.50 -7.01 11.31
CA MET A 384 -8.75 -6.69 11.95
C MET A 384 -9.16 -7.77 12.92
N VAL A 385 -9.77 -7.37 14.05
CA VAL A 385 -10.18 -8.24 15.16
C VAL A 385 -11.67 -8.08 15.39
N LYS A 386 -12.37 -9.20 15.66
CA LYS A 386 -13.79 -9.24 16.03
C LYS A 386 -14.02 -10.19 17.19
N ASN A 387 -14.80 -9.73 18.19
CA ASN A 387 -15.39 -10.60 19.20
C ASN A 387 -16.51 -11.46 18.56
N LEU A 388 -16.43 -12.78 18.70
CA LEU A 388 -17.41 -13.75 18.16
C LEU A 388 -18.51 -14.10 19.17
N SER A 389 -18.27 -13.88 20.46
CA SER A 389 -19.12 -14.33 21.55
C SER A 389 -20.13 -13.28 22.00
N ASP A 390 -19.74 -12.00 21.92
CA ASP A 390 -20.55 -10.87 22.36
C ASP A 390 -20.74 -9.84 21.24
N GLY A 391 -21.96 -9.36 21.10
CA GLY A 391 -22.38 -8.33 20.15
C GLY A 391 -22.92 -7.08 20.82
N THR A 392 -22.60 -6.84 22.09
CA THR A 392 -23.02 -5.63 22.80
C THR A 392 -22.19 -4.41 22.42
N MET A 393 -22.63 -3.23 22.82
CA MET A 393 -21.89 -1.98 22.61
C MET A 393 -20.46 -2.09 23.16
N ASN A 394 -19.49 -1.57 22.42
CA ASN A 394 -18.05 -1.64 22.59
C ASN A 394 -17.39 -2.95 22.08
N ASN A 395 -18.07 -3.70 21.23
CA ASN A 395 -17.49 -4.85 20.52
C ASN A 395 -17.27 -4.54 19.02
N ASP A 396 -16.81 -3.32 18.73
CA ASP A 396 -16.49 -2.85 17.39
C ASP A 396 -15.40 -3.73 16.73
N TRP A 397 -15.38 -3.73 15.41
CA TRP A 397 -14.28 -4.30 14.64
C TRP A 397 -13.03 -3.41 14.75
N SER A 398 -12.08 -3.80 15.56
CA SER A 398 -10.83 -3.08 15.69
C SER A 398 -9.85 -3.41 14.57
N ALA A 399 -9.29 -2.40 13.92
CA ALA A 399 -8.34 -2.56 12.83
C ALA A 399 -7.02 -1.82 13.07
N TYR A 400 -5.92 -2.50 12.77
CA TYR A 400 -4.58 -1.96 12.71
C TYR A 400 -4.16 -1.71 11.28
N HIS A 401 -3.51 -0.61 11.05
CA HIS A 401 -2.78 -0.35 9.82
C HIS A 401 -1.38 0.19 10.17
N PHE A 402 -0.34 -0.37 9.57
CA PHE A 402 1.07 -0.10 9.94
C PHE A 402 1.43 1.40 9.90
N SER A 403 0.82 2.18 9.01
CA SER A 403 1.12 3.61 8.90
C SER A 403 0.44 4.48 9.96
N MET A 404 -0.46 3.92 10.74
CA MET A 404 -1.02 4.56 11.92
C MET A 404 -0.16 4.32 13.16
N GLY A 405 0.56 3.20 13.18
CA GLY A 405 1.31 2.73 14.33
C GLY A 405 0.44 2.10 15.42
N ALA A 406 1.10 1.44 16.38
CA ALA A 406 0.45 0.67 17.44
C ALA A 406 -0.33 1.51 18.46
N GLY A 407 -0.21 2.83 18.42
CA GLY A 407 -0.96 3.77 19.28
C GLY A 407 -2.33 4.18 18.71
N TYR A 408 -2.68 3.72 17.51
CA TYR A 408 -3.92 4.12 16.84
C TYR A 408 -4.70 2.92 16.34
N ARG A 409 -6.02 3.04 16.28
CA ARG A 409 -6.91 2.05 15.67
C ARG A 409 -7.93 2.71 14.75
N ALA A 410 -8.40 1.98 13.77
CA ALA A 410 -9.60 2.27 13.00
C ALA A 410 -10.66 1.22 13.32
N PHE A 411 -11.91 1.53 13.01
CA PHE A 411 -13.03 0.61 13.10
C PHE A 411 -13.49 0.22 11.70
N ILE A 412 -13.76 -1.07 11.47
CA ILE A 412 -14.22 -1.57 10.16
C ILE A 412 -15.73 -1.34 9.98
N ASP A 413 -16.47 -1.30 11.06
CA ASP A 413 -17.92 -1.15 11.16
C ASP A 413 -18.37 0.31 11.32
N GLU A 414 -17.43 1.27 11.29
CA GLU A 414 -17.72 2.67 11.46
C GLU A 414 -17.05 3.59 10.44
N SER A 415 -17.73 4.68 10.12
CA SER A 415 -17.18 5.78 9.35
C SER A 415 -16.21 6.66 10.16
N GLY A 416 -16.14 6.51 11.45
CA GLY A 416 -15.32 7.32 12.36
C GLY A 416 -13.87 7.41 11.95
N ALA A 417 -13.24 8.55 12.23
CA ALA A 417 -11.80 8.72 12.10
C ALA A 417 -11.07 7.81 13.10
N GLY A 418 -9.92 7.27 12.70
CA GLY A 418 -9.10 6.47 13.60
C GLY A 418 -8.69 7.27 14.85
N GLY A 419 -8.81 6.64 16.02
CA GLY A 419 -8.53 7.24 17.31
C GLY A 419 -7.24 6.75 17.95
N ASN A 420 -6.67 7.57 18.84
CA ASN A 420 -5.57 7.13 19.70
C ASN A 420 -6.10 6.11 20.70
N SER A 421 -5.41 4.99 20.86
CA SER A 421 -5.84 3.93 21.78
C SER A 421 -4.69 3.02 22.17
N ALA A 422 -4.64 2.61 23.41
CA ALA A 422 -3.67 1.64 23.91
C ALA A 422 -4.03 0.17 23.59
N TRP A 423 -4.89 -0.08 22.62
CA TRP A 423 -5.42 -1.41 22.29
C TRP A 423 -4.34 -2.44 21.89
N LEU A 424 -3.25 -2.00 21.26
CA LEU A 424 -2.05 -2.82 21.01
C LEU A 424 -0.97 -2.63 22.09
N SER A 425 -1.31 -2.09 23.25
CA SER A 425 -0.34 -1.76 24.31
C SER A 425 0.86 -0.95 23.78
N SER A 426 0.65 -0.12 22.77
CA SER A 426 1.70 0.64 22.05
C SER A 426 2.84 -0.23 21.50
N THR A 427 2.57 -1.52 21.25
CA THR A 427 3.57 -2.50 20.79
C THR A 427 3.33 -2.85 19.33
N GLU A 428 4.29 -2.53 18.47
CA GLU A 428 4.24 -2.90 17.05
C GLU A 428 4.25 -4.41 16.86
N PRO A 429 3.52 -4.94 15.85
CA PRO A 429 3.62 -6.34 15.46
C PRO A 429 5.06 -6.74 15.15
N THR A 430 5.38 -7.99 15.42
CA THR A 430 6.65 -8.62 15.03
C THR A 430 6.46 -9.54 13.82
N ASP A 431 7.50 -10.24 13.41
CA ASP A 431 7.39 -11.23 12.34
C ASP A 431 6.62 -12.51 12.76
N SER A 432 6.41 -12.71 14.06
CA SER A 432 5.76 -13.90 14.62
C SER A 432 4.48 -13.63 15.40
N VAL A 433 4.38 -12.49 16.10
CA VAL A 433 3.24 -12.20 16.99
C VAL A 433 2.70 -10.79 16.82
N ILE A 434 1.41 -10.65 17.13
CA ILE A 434 0.76 -9.37 17.43
C ILE A 434 0.48 -9.31 18.95
N THR A 435 0.51 -8.10 19.51
CA THR A 435 0.18 -7.85 20.91
C THR A 435 -1.18 -7.17 21.00
N LEU A 436 -2.10 -7.73 21.77
CA LEU A 436 -3.43 -7.18 22.01
C LEU A 436 -3.63 -6.92 23.51
N SER A 437 -4.30 -5.83 23.84
CA SER A 437 -4.63 -5.51 25.24
C SER A 437 -5.97 -6.16 25.63
N HIS A 438 -5.90 -7.25 26.38
CA HIS A 438 -7.07 -8.00 26.83
C HIS A 438 -7.90 -7.30 27.92
N GLY A 439 -7.54 -6.08 28.30
CA GLY A 439 -8.37 -5.21 29.12
C GLY A 439 -9.50 -4.48 28.38
N TYR A 440 -9.53 -4.63 27.04
CA TYR A 440 -10.62 -4.13 26.20
C TYR A 440 -11.54 -5.29 25.82
N ASN A 441 -12.86 -5.13 26.00
CA ASN A 441 -13.86 -6.17 25.72
C ASN A 441 -13.81 -6.64 24.27
N GLU A 442 -13.62 -5.71 23.34
CA GLU A 442 -13.50 -5.99 21.90
C GLU A 442 -12.24 -6.77 21.51
N LEU A 443 -11.30 -7.01 22.44
CA LEU A 443 -10.02 -7.68 22.17
C LEU A 443 -9.71 -8.86 23.10
N GLY A 444 -10.36 -8.97 24.26
CA GLY A 444 -9.87 -9.96 25.19
C GLY A 444 -10.75 -10.26 26.39
N GLU A 445 -12.05 -9.98 26.35
CA GLU A 445 -12.97 -10.33 27.43
C GLU A 445 -12.84 -11.79 27.80
N SER A 446 -12.83 -12.06 29.12
CA SER A 446 -12.51 -13.38 29.66
C SER A 446 -13.51 -14.44 29.24
N GLY A 447 -13.03 -15.47 28.58
CA GLY A 447 -13.84 -16.61 28.10
C GLY A 447 -14.43 -16.42 26.70
N ASP A 448 -14.42 -15.20 26.16
CA ASP A 448 -14.91 -14.93 24.81
C ASP A 448 -13.95 -15.44 23.75
N THR A 449 -14.51 -15.79 22.61
CA THR A 449 -13.74 -16.18 21.42
C THR A 449 -13.64 -15.03 20.47
N PHE A 450 -12.44 -14.80 19.93
CA PHE A 450 -12.12 -13.76 18.97
C PHE A 450 -11.60 -14.34 17.67
N ILE A 451 -11.79 -13.62 16.57
CA ILE A 451 -11.15 -13.91 15.29
C ILE A 451 -10.32 -12.73 14.83
N VAL A 452 -9.16 -13.05 14.23
CA VAL A 452 -8.26 -12.06 13.63
C VAL A 452 -7.98 -12.45 12.18
N PHE A 453 -8.00 -11.45 11.30
CA PHE A 453 -7.58 -11.57 9.91
C PHE A 453 -6.36 -10.68 9.71
N CYS A 454 -5.24 -11.22 9.22
CA CYS A 454 -3.97 -10.52 9.06
C CYS A 454 -3.48 -10.55 7.63
N TRP A 455 -2.97 -9.41 7.16
CA TRP A 455 -2.34 -9.28 5.83
C TRP A 455 -0.98 -8.58 5.93
N THR A 456 -0.06 -9.02 5.06
CA THR A 456 1.23 -8.34 4.81
C THR A 456 1.47 -8.19 3.31
N ASP A 457 2.36 -7.28 2.92
CA ASP A 457 2.68 -7.07 1.51
C ASP A 457 3.40 -8.27 0.89
N ILE A 458 2.95 -8.65 -0.29
CA ILE A 458 3.64 -9.60 -1.18
C ILE A 458 3.89 -8.91 -2.51
N PRO A 459 5.15 -8.70 -2.92
CA PRO A 459 5.49 -8.04 -4.17
C PRO A 459 4.77 -8.66 -5.38
N GLY A 460 4.17 -7.82 -6.21
CA GLY A 460 3.41 -8.26 -7.38
C GLY A 460 2.04 -8.86 -7.09
N PHE A 461 1.61 -8.88 -5.82
CA PHE A 461 0.32 -9.46 -5.42
C PHE A 461 -0.49 -8.55 -4.50
N SER A 462 0.11 -8.06 -3.42
CA SER A 462 -0.60 -7.22 -2.46
C SER A 462 0.23 -6.02 -2.03
N LYS A 463 -0.44 -4.91 -1.80
CA LYS A 463 0.16 -3.70 -1.26
C LYS A 463 -0.77 -3.06 -0.25
N ILE A 464 -0.23 -2.79 0.92
CA ILE A 464 -0.89 -2.08 1.99
C ILE A 464 -0.12 -0.79 2.22
N GLY A 465 -0.79 0.35 2.18
CA GLY A 465 -0.11 1.62 2.22
C GLY A 465 -1.01 2.78 2.59
N ARG A 466 -0.47 3.98 2.50
CA ARG A 466 -1.22 5.22 2.65
C ARG A 466 -0.91 6.17 1.49
N TYR A 467 -1.80 7.12 1.27
CA TYR A 467 -1.57 8.24 0.37
C TYR A 467 -2.21 9.50 0.92
N ARG A 468 -1.81 10.62 0.36
CA ARG A 468 -2.39 11.93 0.66
C ARG A 468 -3.25 12.39 -0.51
N GLY A 469 -4.47 12.84 -0.23
CA GLY A 469 -5.37 13.37 -1.24
C GLY A 469 -4.93 14.75 -1.74
N LYS A 470 -5.38 15.12 -2.95
CA LYS A 470 -5.08 16.40 -3.62
C LYS A 470 -6.32 17.04 -4.25
N GLY A 471 -7.50 16.66 -3.81
CA GLY A 471 -8.74 17.28 -4.26
C GLY A 471 -8.86 18.69 -3.68
N GLY A 472 -9.12 19.70 -4.52
CA GLY A 472 -9.44 21.03 -4.04
C GLY A 472 -10.78 21.07 -3.32
N SER A 473 -10.95 21.99 -2.39
CA SER A 473 -12.23 22.31 -1.75
C SER A 473 -13.16 22.95 -2.79
N GLY A 474 -13.89 22.16 -3.56
CA GLY A 474 -14.86 22.66 -4.53
C GLY A 474 -15.10 21.69 -5.68
N THR A 475 -16.26 21.78 -6.25
CA THR A 475 -16.79 20.96 -7.35
C THR A 475 -16.01 21.04 -8.67
N SER A 476 -14.90 21.76 -8.73
CA SER A 476 -14.15 22.06 -9.96
C SER A 476 -12.76 21.43 -10.05
N GLY A 477 -12.30 20.69 -9.04
CA GLY A 477 -10.94 20.11 -9.00
C GLY A 477 -10.81 18.80 -9.75
N GLY A 478 -11.34 18.69 -10.96
CA GLY A 478 -11.37 17.45 -11.71
C GLY A 478 -10.02 16.74 -11.81
N ALA A 479 -10.04 15.44 -11.81
CA ALA A 479 -9.08 14.49 -12.40
C ALA A 479 -7.61 14.51 -11.94
N LYS A 480 -7.19 15.27 -10.92
CA LYS A 480 -5.78 15.44 -10.53
C LYS A 480 -5.37 14.73 -9.23
N GLY A 481 -6.09 13.69 -8.82
CA GLY A 481 -5.71 12.91 -7.64
C GLY A 481 -4.37 12.19 -7.82
N PRO A 482 -3.78 11.71 -6.71
CA PRO A 482 -2.50 11.04 -6.76
C PRO A 482 -2.55 9.71 -7.53
N PHE A 483 -1.44 9.35 -8.14
CA PHE A 483 -1.16 7.98 -8.55
C PHE A 483 -0.50 7.23 -7.39
N ILE A 484 -1.01 6.06 -7.07
CA ILE A 484 -0.53 5.19 -6.00
C ILE A 484 0.11 3.96 -6.63
N TYR A 485 1.44 3.84 -6.49
CA TYR A 485 2.18 2.72 -7.02
C TYR A 485 2.00 1.48 -6.13
N CYS A 486 1.63 0.36 -6.74
CA CYS A 486 1.50 -0.95 -6.10
C CYS A 486 2.56 -1.95 -6.57
N GLY A 487 3.16 -1.73 -7.76
CA GLY A 487 4.05 -2.67 -8.43
C GLY A 487 3.31 -3.80 -9.16
N PHE A 488 2.01 -3.65 -9.34
CA PHE A 488 1.12 -4.55 -10.06
C PHE A 488 -0.18 -3.81 -10.41
N GLU A 489 -0.96 -4.36 -11.34
CA GLU A 489 -2.32 -3.91 -11.61
C GLU A 489 -3.28 -4.41 -10.52
N PRO A 490 -3.87 -3.51 -9.69
CA PRO A 490 -4.85 -3.92 -8.71
C PRO A 490 -6.12 -4.44 -9.38
N ALA A 491 -6.65 -5.54 -8.88
CA ALA A 491 -7.99 -6.02 -9.20
C ALA A 491 -9.02 -5.51 -8.18
N TRP A 492 -8.56 -5.19 -6.98
CA TRP A 492 -9.37 -4.76 -5.84
C TRP A 492 -8.60 -3.75 -5.01
N VAL A 493 -9.30 -2.70 -4.58
CA VAL A 493 -8.76 -1.65 -3.71
C VAL A 493 -9.77 -1.32 -2.63
N MET A 494 -9.34 -1.28 -1.37
CA MET A 494 -10.10 -0.76 -0.23
C MET A 494 -9.43 0.51 0.28
N ILE A 495 -10.20 1.56 0.53
CA ILE A 495 -9.70 2.89 0.93
C ILE A 495 -10.44 3.37 2.17
N LYS A 496 -9.72 4.00 3.11
CA LYS A 496 -10.27 4.68 4.29
C LYS A 496 -9.60 6.03 4.50
N GLU A 497 -10.39 7.07 4.66
CA GLU A 497 -9.91 8.35 5.16
C GLU A 497 -9.73 8.32 6.68
N MET A 498 -8.60 8.83 7.17
CA MET A 498 -8.24 8.80 8.59
C MET A 498 -8.55 10.08 9.36
N GLY A 499 -8.79 11.17 8.68
CA GLY A 499 -8.98 12.49 9.31
C GLY A 499 -10.44 12.93 9.46
N ASN A 500 -11.38 12.20 8.88
CA ASN A 500 -12.81 12.52 8.89
C ASN A 500 -13.68 11.26 8.92
N SER A 501 -14.96 11.46 9.24
CA SER A 501 -15.98 10.40 9.23
C SER A 501 -16.44 10.11 7.80
N ASN A 502 -15.62 9.37 7.04
CA ASN A 502 -15.96 8.82 5.74
C ASN A 502 -15.94 7.29 5.79
N ASN A 503 -16.87 6.67 5.08
CA ASN A 503 -16.99 5.22 5.03
C ASN A 503 -15.75 4.56 4.39
N TRP A 504 -15.52 3.29 4.70
CA TRP A 504 -14.60 2.43 3.99
C TRP A 504 -15.14 2.12 2.61
N ILE A 505 -14.35 2.33 1.57
CA ILE A 505 -14.75 2.22 0.17
C ILE A 505 -14.03 1.04 -0.48
N ILE A 506 -14.77 0.20 -1.20
CA ILE A 506 -14.23 -0.90 -2.01
C ILE A 506 -14.58 -0.69 -3.48
N GLN A 507 -13.57 -0.79 -4.33
CA GLN A 507 -13.69 -0.82 -5.79
C GLN A 507 -12.93 -2.02 -6.35
N ASP A 508 -13.46 -2.65 -7.41
CA ASP A 508 -12.83 -3.80 -8.06
C ASP A 508 -13.16 -3.86 -9.56
N ASN A 509 -12.27 -4.49 -10.33
CA ASN A 509 -12.39 -4.61 -11.78
C ASN A 509 -13.32 -5.74 -12.25
N THR A 510 -13.87 -6.52 -11.34
CA THR A 510 -14.84 -7.58 -11.68
C THR A 510 -16.25 -7.02 -11.83
N ARG A 511 -16.63 -6.08 -10.93
CA ARG A 511 -17.87 -5.36 -11.00
C ARG A 511 -17.85 -4.26 -12.06
N ASP A 512 -16.72 -3.59 -12.17
CA ASP A 512 -16.51 -2.50 -13.12
C ASP A 512 -15.15 -2.67 -13.83
N PRO A 513 -15.14 -3.32 -15.01
CA PRO A 513 -13.90 -3.64 -15.71
C PRO A 513 -13.29 -2.48 -16.50
N SER A 514 -13.98 -1.34 -16.57
CA SER A 514 -13.55 -0.17 -17.34
C SER A 514 -12.82 0.84 -16.45
N ASN A 515 -11.92 1.62 -17.02
CA ASN A 515 -11.37 2.81 -16.36
C ASN A 515 -12.07 4.07 -16.89
N PRO A 516 -12.38 5.03 -16.00
CA PRO A 516 -12.30 4.91 -14.56
C PRO A 516 -13.34 3.95 -13.99
N THR A 517 -13.01 3.20 -12.95
CA THR A 517 -14.01 2.48 -12.17
C THR A 517 -14.85 3.49 -11.41
N ASP A 518 -16.17 3.42 -11.48
CA ASP A 518 -17.08 4.36 -10.82
C ASP A 518 -18.06 3.69 -9.86
N GLY A 519 -18.07 2.36 -9.82
CA GLY A 519 -18.88 1.56 -8.90
C GLY A 519 -18.15 1.29 -7.58
N TRP A 520 -18.75 1.66 -6.45
CA TRP A 520 -18.17 1.38 -5.13
C TRP A 520 -19.18 0.77 -4.16
N LEU A 521 -18.65 0.01 -3.20
CA LEU A 521 -19.36 -0.54 -2.06
C LEU A 521 -18.65 -0.11 -0.77
N TYR A 522 -19.37 -0.22 0.34
CA TYR A 522 -18.86 0.10 1.68
C TYR A 522 -18.72 -1.16 2.53
N THR A 523 -17.77 -1.16 3.47
CA THR A 523 -17.61 -2.25 4.45
C THR A 523 -18.38 -2.02 5.73
N ASP A 524 -18.62 -0.76 6.07
CA ASP A 524 -19.14 -0.26 7.34
C ASP A 524 -20.63 0.10 7.33
N VAL A 525 -21.27 -0.05 6.19
CA VAL A 525 -22.71 0.18 6.07
C VAL A 525 -23.34 -0.82 5.06
N PRO A 526 -24.61 -1.18 5.26
CA PRO A 526 -25.30 -2.11 4.38
C PRO A 526 -25.74 -1.52 3.02
N ALA A 527 -25.32 -0.30 2.69
CA ALA A 527 -25.73 0.41 1.48
C ALA A 527 -25.52 -0.42 0.20
N ALA A 528 -26.43 -0.24 -0.78
CA ALA A 528 -26.29 -0.76 -2.13
C ALA A 528 -25.07 -0.21 -2.85
N GLU A 529 -24.72 -0.81 -3.97
CA GLU A 529 -23.66 -0.28 -4.85
C GLU A 529 -24.03 1.10 -5.36
N GLU A 530 -23.14 2.03 -5.14
CA GLU A 530 -23.25 3.38 -5.66
C GLU A 530 -22.37 3.54 -6.89
N THR A 531 -22.86 4.32 -7.86
CA THR A 531 -22.13 4.69 -9.08
C THR A 531 -22.19 6.19 -9.29
N GLY A 532 -21.27 6.76 -10.06
CA GLY A 532 -21.33 8.16 -10.46
C GLY A 532 -20.14 9.02 -10.02
N SER A 533 -20.32 10.35 -10.01
CA SER A 533 -19.26 11.36 -10.10
C SER A 533 -18.37 11.55 -8.86
N GLY A 534 -18.49 10.76 -7.82
CA GLY A 534 -17.84 11.08 -6.54
C GLY A 534 -16.53 10.35 -6.25
N ARG A 535 -16.29 9.16 -6.83
CA ARG A 535 -15.22 8.26 -6.36
C ARG A 535 -14.61 7.42 -7.50
N PHE A 536 -14.11 8.10 -8.52
CA PHE A 536 -13.45 7.44 -9.65
C PHE A 536 -12.00 7.06 -9.33
N ILE A 537 -11.60 5.85 -9.70
CA ILE A 537 -10.20 5.44 -9.76
C ILE A 537 -9.89 4.80 -11.12
N ASP A 538 -8.67 5.00 -11.63
CA ASP A 538 -8.13 4.15 -12.69
C ASP A 538 -7.31 3.03 -12.06
N LEU A 539 -7.60 1.78 -12.42
CA LEU A 539 -6.75 0.63 -12.11
C LEU A 539 -5.76 0.46 -13.25
N LEU A 540 -4.47 0.69 -12.96
CA LEU A 540 -3.40 0.77 -13.94
C LEU A 540 -2.42 -0.39 -13.78
N SER A 541 -1.57 -0.62 -14.77
CA SER A 541 -0.63 -1.75 -14.85
C SER A 541 0.32 -1.91 -13.65
N ASP A 542 0.56 -0.84 -12.90
CA ASP A 542 1.52 -0.80 -11.80
C ASP A 542 0.99 -0.11 -10.54
N GLY A 543 -0.31 0.18 -10.50
CA GLY A 543 -0.97 0.83 -9.37
C GLY A 543 -2.36 1.35 -9.70
N PHE A 544 -2.83 2.32 -8.94
CA PHE A 544 -4.11 2.98 -9.20
C PHE A 544 -4.00 4.50 -9.09
N LYS A 545 -4.87 5.20 -9.80
CA LYS A 545 -4.92 6.66 -9.79
C LYS A 545 -6.28 7.15 -9.33
N ILE A 546 -6.30 8.03 -8.35
CA ILE A 546 -7.51 8.72 -7.93
C ILE A 546 -7.90 9.74 -9.00
N ARG A 547 -9.16 9.69 -9.46
CA ARG A 547 -9.68 10.54 -10.52
C ARG A 547 -10.80 11.47 -10.05
N SER A 548 -11.28 11.29 -8.85
CA SER A 548 -12.40 12.05 -8.31
C SER A 548 -11.96 13.21 -7.43
N PRO A 549 -12.76 14.28 -7.34
CA PRO A 549 -12.59 15.33 -6.35
C PRO A 549 -13.20 14.97 -4.98
N GLY A 550 -13.85 13.82 -4.86
CA GLY A 550 -14.64 13.43 -3.68
C GLY A 550 -13.83 13.32 -2.39
N THR A 551 -14.38 13.82 -1.31
CA THR A 551 -13.73 13.85 0.01
C THR A 551 -13.39 12.45 0.54
N GLY A 552 -14.20 11.44 0.23
CA GLY A 552 -13.99 10.06 0.71
C GLY A 552 -12.78 9.34 0.13
N THR A 553 -12.17 9.84 -0.97
CA THR A 553 -10.98 9.25 -1.61
C THR A 553 -9.89 10.25 -1.93
N ASN A 554 -10.19 11.57 -1.95
CA ASN A 554 -9.25 12.55 -2.47
C ASN A 554 -9.36 13.94 -1.79
N ARG A 555 -9.84 14.01 -0.55
CA ARG A 555 -9.87 15.29 0.16
C ARG A 555 -8.48 15.93 0.15
N ASP A 556 -8.42 17.23 -0.12
CA ASP A 556 -7.17 17.98 -0.09
C ASP A 556 -6.49 17.82 1.27
N ASP A 557 -5.22 17.45 1.22
CA ASP A 557 -4.40 17.18 2.40
C ASP A 557 -4.92 16.04 3.33
N GLY A 558 -5.93 15.28 2.88
CA GLY A 558 -6.46 14.13 3.60
C GLY A 558 -5.50 12.94 3.62
N ASN A 559 -5.40 12.25 4.76
CA ASN A 559 -4.65 11.01 4.89
C ASN A 559 -5.56 9.81 4.63
N PHE A 560 -5.16 8.97 3.69
CA PHE A 560 -5.91 7.79 3.27
C PHE A 560 -5.08 6.52 3.47
N LEU A 561 -5.69 5.51 4.08
CA LEU A 561 -5.17 4.15 4.11
C LEU A 561 -5.70 3.39 2.90
N TYR A 562 -4.93 2.43 2.39
CA TYR A 562 -5.42 1.52 1.37
C TYR A 562 -4.86 0.11 1.50
N LEU A 563 -5.64 -0.84 1.01
CA LEU A 563 -5.24 -2.20 0.70
C LEU A 563 -5.51 -2.44 -0.78
N ALA A 564 -4.58 -3.07 -1.48
CA ALA A 564 -4.73 -3.42 -2.89
C ALA A 564 -4.26 -4.84 -3.14
N PHE A 565 -5.02 -5.59 -3.97
CA PHE A 565 -4.70 -6.96 -4.36
C PHE A 565 -4.76 -7.13 -5.86
N ALA A 566 -3.80 -7.90 -6.41
CA ALA A 566 -3.79 -8.32 -7.80
C ALA A 566 -4.58 -9.61 -7.99
N GLU A 567 -5.23 -9.75 -9.12
CA GLU A 567 -5.77 -11.01 -9.61
C GLU A 567 -4.96 -11.59 -10.78
N THR A 568 -4.25 -10.73 -11.51
CA THR A 568 -3.39 -11.13 -12.63
C THR A 568 -1.92 -11.06 -12.23
N SER A 569 -1.12 -11.96 -12.81
CA SER A 569 0.34 -11.90 -12.67
C SER A 569 0.87 -10.58 -13.23
N ILE A 570 1.96 -10.08 -12.67
CA ILE A 570 2.78 -9.05 -13.33
C ILE A 570 3.03 -9.52 -14.76
N PRO A 571 2.99 -8.65 -15.78
CA PRO A 571 3.38 -9.01 -17.13
C PRO A 571 4.69 -9.78 -17.09
N SER A 572 4.70 -10.98 -17.67
CA SER A 572 5.91 -11.81 -17.68
C SER A 572 7.06 -10.99 -18.24
N GLN A 573 8.30 -11.36 -17.91
CA GLN A 573 9.53 -10.76 -18.50
C GLN A 573 9.50 -10.67 -20.04
N PHE A 574 8.51 -11.24 -20.70
CA PHE A 574 8.31 -11.28 -22.14
C PHE A 574 7.19 -10.35 -22.64
N GLY A 575 6.68 -9.44 -21.81
CA GLY A 575 5.65 -8.46 -22.23
C GLY A 575 4.29 -9.07 -22.59
N VAL A 576 4.08 -10.35 -22.30
CA VAL A 576 2.80 -11.03 -22.56
C VAL A 576 2.07 -11.22 -21.24
N THR A 577 0.97 -10.52 -21.07
CA THR A 577 0.03 -10.84 -19.99
C THR A 577 -0.57 -12.23 -20.26
N PRO A 578 -0.50 -13.19 -19.33
CA PRO A 578 -1.04 -14.53 -19.54
C PRO A 578 -2.55 -14.60 -19.80
N THR A 579 -3.27 -13.51 -19.73
CA THR A 579 -4.74 -13.48 -19.74
C THR A 579 -5.37 -12.96 -21.04
N GLY A 580 -4.60 -12.46 -22.00
CA GLY A 580 -5.14 -12.02 -23.30
C GLY A 580 -6.25 -10.94 -23.23
N ARG A 581 -6.45 -10.29 -22.10
CA ARG A 581 -7.35 -9.15 -22.00
C ARG A 581 -6.64 -7.90 -22.49
N ALA A 582 -6.80 -7.61 -23.78
CA ALA A 582 -6.65 -6.25 -24.24
C ALA A 582 -7.73 -5.41 -23.55
N ARG A 583 -7.38 -4.56 -22.61
CA ARG A 583 -8.25 -3.48 -22.20
C ARG A 583 -8.31 -2.52 -23.40
N ASN A 584 -9.44 -2.44 -24.06
CA ASN A 584 -9.70 -1.38 -25.02
C ASN A 584 -9.69 -0.06 -24.26
N GLY A 585 -8.53 0.58 -24.20
CA GLY A 585 -8.45 1.97 -23.84
C GLY A 585 -9.10 2.77 -24.97
N SER A 586 -10.29 3.27 -24.75
CA SER A 586 -10.75 4.43 -25.51
C SER A 586 -9.87 5.60 -25.11
N ALA A 587 -9.28 6.23 -26.11
CA ALA A 587 -8.42 7.40 -26.05
C ALA A 587 -9.05 8.59 -25.29
#